data_4ad1c0b53738e80e2c2c99c9fb72837d
#
_entry.id   4ad1c0b53738e80e2c2c99c9fb72837d
#
_cell.length_a   1.000
_cell.length_b   1.000
_cell.length_c   1.000
_cell.angle_alpha   90.00
_cell.angle_beta   90.00
_cell.angle_gamma   90.00
#
_symmetry.space_group_name_H-M   'P 1'
#
loop_
_entity.id
_entity.type
_entity.pdbx_description
1 polymer ?
#
loop_
_entity_poly.entity_id
_entity_poly.type
_entity_poly.pdbx_seq_one_letter_code
_entity_poly.pdbx_strand_id
1 'polypeptide(L)'
;VKLIRPDLRGETHLRAWMLREARAANRVDHAHIIDIHDIGETDDGELYLVMEYLVGTPLSAELARGPMPIQRGVDILEQMCAALARAHDLGVVHRDLKSDNILLTSRGGRKDFVKILDFGLAALAHDPRLAPKGAVFGTPEYMSPEQARGEQAGPQSDLYALGILFFEMLAGQLPFRSNDRETLLEMQRTAQTPRPSLTRKDCHPVAERIVLKLLEKDPRKRYRDGHHLLEELKALQRSLPSTSWEKEGGEAAVAPPPPPPA
;
A
#
# COMPACT_ATOMS: atom_id res chain seq x y z
N VAL A 1 -8.23 -18.45 1.67
CA VAL A 1 -7.46 -18.95 0.52
C VAL A 1 -7.64 -17.98 -0.63
N LYS A 2 -6.56 -17.59 -1.30
CA LYS A 2 -6.55 -16.75 -2.50
C LYS A 2 -6.01 -17.57 -3.67
N LEU A 3 -6.82 -17.73 -4.72
CA LEU A 3 -6.36 -18.35 -5.97
C LEU A 3 -5.57 -17.31 -6.80
N ILE A 4 -4.45 -17.73 -7.36
CA ILE A 4 -3.64 -16.92 -8.26
C ILE A 4 -4.13 -17.19 -9.69
N ARG A 5 -4.33 -16.14 -10.47
CA ARG A 5 -4.99 -16.19 -11.78
C ARG A 5 -4.47 -17.29 -12.73
N PRO A 6 -5.38 -17.92 -13.49
CA PRO A 6 -5.07 -19.06 -14.36
C PRO A 6 -4.24 -18.74 -15.64
N ASP A 7 -4.09 -17.46 -16.00
CA ASP A 7 -3.46 -17.02 -17.26
C ASP A 7 -1.97 -17.40 -17.36
N LEU A 8 -1.40 -17.89 -16.25
CA LEU A 8 0.00 -18.34 -16.15
C LEU A 8 0.14 -19.88 -16.22
N ARG A 9 -0.93 -20.57 -16.57
CA ARG A 9 -0.92 -22.03 -16.80
C ARG A 9 -0.02 -22.36 -17.99
N GLY A 10 1.07 -23.07 -17.77
CA GLY A 10 1.93 -23.59 -18.83
C GLY A 10 3.38 -23.15 -18.78
N GLU A 11 3.72 -22.13 -17.99
CA GLU A 11 5.08 -21.59 -17.90
C GLU A 11 5.75 -22.04 -16.59
N THR A 12 6.37 -23.22 -16.59
CA THR A 12 6.97 -23.86 -15.38
C THR A 12 7.97 -22.95 -14.65
N HIS A 13 8.74 -22.14 -15.41
CA HIS A 13 9.70 -21.21 -14.83
C HIS A 13 9.03 -20.00 -14.15
N LEU A 14 7.86 -19.54 -14.62
CA LEU A 14 7.06 -18.52 -13.99
C LEU A 14 6.52 -18.98 -12.65
N ARG A 15 6.03 -20.21 -12.59
CA ARG A 15 5.52 -20.82 -11.36
C ARG A 15 6.62 -20.91 -10.30
N ALA A 16 7.80 -21.39 -10.67
CA ALA A 16 8.94 -21.49 -9.77
C ALA A 16 9.39 -20.11 -9.26
N TRP A 17 9.33 -19.10 -10.11
CA TRP A 17 9.64 -17.73 -9.73
C TRP A 17 8.56 -17.15 -8.80
N MET A 18 7.26 -17.36 -9.11
CA MET A 18 6.13 -16.96 -8.26
C MET A 18 6.26 -17.53 -6.85
N LEU A 19 6.51 -18.81 -6.74
CA LEU A 19 6.73 -19.47 -5.45
C LEU A 19 7.93 -18.88 -4.69
N ARG A 20 8.97 -18.48 -5.39
CA ARG A 20 10.14 -17.82 -4.79
C ARG A 20 9.81 -16.42 -4.28
N GLU A 21 9.10 -15.59 -5.06
CA GLU A 21 8.68 -14.24 -4.64
C GLU A 21 7.71 -14.29 -3.46
N ALA A 22 6.70 -15.17 -3.52
CA ALA A 22 5.77 -15.36 -2.41
C ALA A 22 6.49 -15.85 -1.13
N ARG A 23 7.48 -16.74 -1.26
CA ARG A 23 8.34 -17.13 -0.14
C ARG A 23 9.25 -16.01 0.36
N ALA A 24 9.71 -15.13 -0.53
CA ALA A 24 10.50 -13.96 -0.13
C ALA A 24 9.62 -12.97 0.66
N ALA A 25 8.40 -12.70 0.19
CA ALA A 25 7.42 -11.89 0.90
C ALA A 25 7.10 -12.46 2.29
N ASN A 26 6.96 -13.79 2.38
CA ASN A 26 6.68 -14.47 3.66
C ASN A 26 7.85 -14.42 4.67
N ARG A 27 9.07 -14.06 4.24
CA ARG A 27 10.20 -13.81 5.15
C ARG A 27 10.12 -12.47 5.87
N VAL A 28 9.25 -11.58 5.42
CA VAL A 28 9.04 -10.28 6.06
C VAL A 28 8.10 -10.50 7.25
N ASP A 29 8.66 -10.98 8.36
CA ASP A 29 7.93 -11.07 9.63
C ASP A 29 7.72 -9.66 10.19
N HIS A 30 6.49 -9.16 10.04
CA HIS A 30 6.09 -7.86 10.56
C HIS A 30 4.60 -7.81 10.86
N ALA A 31 4.23 -7.28 12.03
CA ALA A 31 2.86 -7.25 12.53
C ALA A 31 1.85 -6.58 11.56
N HIS A 32 2.31 -5.63 10.74
CA HIS A 32 1.50 -4.89 9.77
C HIS A 32 1.54 -5.47 8.33
N ILE A 33 2.11 -6.66 8.13
CA ILE A 33 2.06 -7.39 6.86
C ILE A 33 1.18 -8.63 7.06
N ILE A 34 0.46 -9.03 6.04
CA ILE A 34 -0.37 -10.24 6.09
C ILE A 34 0.50 -11.48 6.21
N ASP A 35 0.15 -12.39 7.15
CA ASP A 35 0.82 -13.67 7.30
C ASP A 35 0.36 -14.67 6.23
N ILE A 36 1.30 -15.20 5.46
CA ILE A 36 1.05 -16.29 4.51
C ILE A 36 1.45 -17.60 5.19
N HIS A 37 0.45 -18.47 5.44
CA HIS A 37 0.65 -19.72 6.14
C HIS A 37 1.16 -20.83 5.21
N ASP A 38 0.67 -20.85 3.95
CA ASP A 38 1.04 -21.89 2.99
C ASP A 38 0.88 -21.39 1.56
N ILE A 39 1.62 -22.03 0.66
CA ILE A 39 1.57 -21.77 -0.79
C ILE A 39 1.56 -23.12 -1.47
N GLY A 40 0.49 -23.42 -2.17
CA GLY A 40 0.31 -24.72 -2.81
C GLY A 40 -0.23 -24.65 -4.22
N GLU A 41 -0.43 -25.83 -4.76
CA GLU A 41 -0.99 -26.03 -6.08
C GLU A 41 -2.12 -27.06 -5.97
N THR A 42 -3.24 -26.79 -6.64
CA THR A 42 -4.36 -27.74 -6.74
C THR A 42 -4.03 -28.84 -7.75
N ASP A 43 -4.79 -29.94 -7.73
CA ASP A 43 -4.67 -31.04 -8.70
C ASP A 43 -4.85 -30.56 -10.16
N ASP A 44 -5.64 -29.50 -10.37
CA ASP A 44 -5.86 -28.86 -11.68
C ASP A 44 -4.74 -27.89 -12.07
N GLY A 45 -3.70 -27.76 -11.26
CA GLY A 45 -2.55 -26.90 -11.52
C GLY A 45 -2.75 -25.42 -11.20
N GLU A 46 -3.73 -25.06 -10.39
CA GLU A 46 -3.93 -23.69 -9.92
C GLU A 46 -3.08 -23.41 -8.68
N LEU A 47 -2.37 -22.30 -8.67
CA LEU A 47 -1.63 -21.85 -7.51
C LEU A 47 -2.55 -21.16 -6.51
N TYR A 48 -2.39 -21.46 -5.22
CA TYR A 48 -3.14 -20.82 -4.15
C TYR A 48 -2.23 -20.36 -3.01
N LEU A 49 -2.71 -19.35 -2.29
CA LEU A 49 -2.12 -18.87 -1.05
C LEU A 49 -3.09 -19.11 0.10
N VAL A 50 -2.62 -19.71 1.17
CA VAL A 50 -3.30 -19.76 2.45
C VAL A 50 -2.74 -18.66 3.34
N MET A 51 -3.58 -17.77 3.83
CA MET A 51 -3.17 -16.63 4.64
C MET A 51 -4.07 -16.46 5.86
N GLU A 52 -3.64 -15.67 6.83
CA GLU A 52 -4.46 -15.31 7.97
C GLU A 52 -5.81 -14.73 7.51
N TYR A 53 -6.86 -15.06 8.26
CA TYR A 53 -8.18 -14.49 8.03
C TYR A 53 -8.31 -13.19 8.81
N LEU A 54 -8.56 -12.09 8.10
CA LEU A 54 -8.64 -10.76 8.67
C LEU A 54 -10.07 -10.20 8.55
N VAL A 55 -10.56 -9.61 9.63
CA VAL A 55 -11.79 -8.83 9.66
C VAL A 55 -11.41 -7.36 9.80
N GLY A 56 -11.88 -6.53 8.89
CA GLY A 56 -11.54 -5.11 8.88
C GLY A 56 -12.17 -4.36 7.72
N THR A 57 -11.87 -3.08 7.62
CA THR A 57 -12.35 -2.19 6.56
C THR A 57 -11.18 -1.84 5.64
N PRO A 58 -11.29 -2.00 4.31
CA PRO A 58 -10.28 -1.51 3.38
C PRO A 58 -10.09 0.00 3.52
N LEU A 59 -8.85 0.46 3.42
CA LEU A 59 -8.55 1.90 3.48
C LEU A 59 -9.30 2.68 2.39
N SER A 60 -9.50 2.08 1.21
CA SER A 60 -10.29 2.66 0.12
C SER A 60 -11.73 3.00 0.54
N ALA A 61 -12.37 2.15 1.35
CA ALA A 61 -13.71 2.40 1.86
C ALA A 61 -13.74 3.55 2.90
N GLU A 62 -12.68 3.72 3.68
CA GLU A 62 -12.54 4.87 4.58
C GLU A 62 -12.29 6.17 3.80
N LEU A 63 -11.43 6.14 2.79
CA LEU A 63 -11.11 7.30 1.94
C LEU A 63 -12.31 7.77 1.11
N ALA A 64 -13.21 6.87 0.74
CA ALA A 64 -14.47 7.21 0.06
C ALA A 64 -15.41 8.07 0.93
N ARG A 65 -15.19 8.13 2.24
CA ARG A 65 -15.96 8.99 3.17
C ARG A 65 -15.45 10.43 3.21
N GLY A 66 -14.30 10.70 2.60
CA GLY A 66 -13.66 12.01 2.57
C GLY A 66 -12.34 12.07 3.36
N PRO A 67 -11.79 13.28 3.55
CA PRO A 67 -10.51 13.46 4.24
C PRO A 67 -10.61 13.01 5.71
N MET A 68 -9.58 12.34 6.18
CA MET A 68 -9.54 11.86 7.56
C MET A 68 -8.81 12.85 8.50
N PRO A 69 -9.00 12.74 9.82
CA PRO A 69 -8.22 13.51 10.79
C PRO A 69 -6.71 13.29 10.56
N ILE A 70 -5.93 14.37 10.65
CA ILE A 70 -4.49 14.33 10.35
C ILE A 70 -3.77 13.31 11.24
N GLN A 71 -4.09 13.28 12.53
CA GLN A 71 -3.52 12.33 13.49
C GLN A 71 -3.76 10.88 13.07
N ARG A 72 -5.00 10.56 12.65
CA ARG A 72 -5.38 9.23 12.17
C ARG A 72 -4.59 8.85 10.91
N GLY A 73 -4.50 9.78 9.95
CA GLY A 73 -3.72 9.57 8.72
C GLY A 73 -2.24 9.35 8.99
N VAL A 74 -1.65 10.13 9.92
CA VAL A 74 -0.24 9.98 10.32
C VAL A 74 0.00 8.64 11.01
N ASP A 75 -0.90 8.22 11.93
CA ASP A 75 -0.79 6.93 12.62
C ASP A 75 -0.85 5.74 11.63
N ILE A 76 -1.79 5.76 10.68
CA ILE A 76 -1.90 4.75 9.62
C ILE A 76 -0.62 4.74 8.76
N LEU A 77 -0.15 5.91 8.33
CA LEU A 77 1.03 6.03 7.51
C LEU A 77 2.30 5.55 8.23
N GLU A 78 2.43 5.82 9.54
CA GLU A 78 3.54 5.36 10.37
C GLU A 78 3.60 3.82 10.41
N GLN A 79 2.47 3.16 10.60
CA GLN A 79 2.38 1.70 10.60
C GLN A 79 2.78 1.10 9.24
N MET A 80 2.28 1.69 8.15
CA MET A 80 2.65 1.28 6.79
C MET A 80 4.14 1.48 6.51
N CYS A 81 4.66 2.63 6.88
CA CYS A 81 6.07 2.98 6.70
C CYS A 81 7.00 2.02 7.45
N ALA A 82 6.66 1.66 8.70
CA ALA A 82 7.42 0.69 9.49
C ALA A 82 7.49 -0.70 8.81
N ALA A 83 6.36 -1.15 8.27
CA ALA A 83 6.29 -2.42 7.55
C ALA A 83 7.14 -2.40 6.26
N LEU A 84 7.03 -1.32 5.47
CA LEU A 84 7.81 -1.17 4.24
C LEU A 84 9.31 -1.03 4.52
N ALA A 85 9.70 -0.27 5.54
CA ALA A 85 11.11 -0.16 5.94
C ALA A 85 11.71 -1.54 6.23
N ARG A 86 10.99 -2.36 7.02
CA ARG A 86 11.43 -3.73 7.32
C ARG A 86 11.53 -4.61 6.07
N ALA A 87 10.56 -4.49 5.15
CA ALA A 87 10.58 -5.25 3.90
C ALA A 87 11.76 -4.85 3.01
N HIS A 88 12.01 -3.56 2.88
CA HIS A 88 13.11 -3.00 2.10
C HIS A 88 14.48 -3.43 2.65
N ASP A 89 14.65 -3.51 3.98
CA ASP A 89 15.86 -4.06 4.62
C ASP A 89 16.15 -5.50 4.19
N LEU A 90 15.11 -6.26 3.86
CA LEU A 90 15.20 -7.64 3.37
C LEU A 90 15.22 -7.74 1.84
N GLY A 91 15.28 -6.61 1.13
CA GLY A 91 15.29 -6.55 -0.32
C GLY A 91 13.92 -6.85 -0.97
N VAL A 92 12.83 -6.81 -0.20
CA VAL A 92 11.47 -7.04 -0.68
C VAL A 92 10.78 -5.70 -0.93
N VAL A 93 10.24 -5.52 -2.14
CA VAL A 93 9.52 -4.31 -2.58
C VAL A 93 8.07 -4.67 -2.89
N HIS A 94 7.12 -3.84 -2.47
CA HIS A 94 5.68 -4.11 -2.66
C HIS A 94 5.24 -3.93 -4.13
N ARG A 95 5.60 -2.84 -4.77
CA ARG A 95 5.39 -2.46 -6.19
C ARG A 95 3.95 -2.14 -6.61
N ASP A 96 2.93 -2.53 -5.86
CA ASP A 96 1.51 -2.21 -6.13
C ASP A 96 0.79 -1.78 -4.85
N LEU A 97 1.39 -0.85 -4.11
CA LEU A 97 0.79 -0.30 -2.90
C LEU A 97 -0.34 0.65 -3.29
N LYS A 98 -1.55 0.37 -2.76
CA LYS A 98 -2.77 1.15 -3.00
C LYS A 98 -3.74 0.99 -1.84
N SER A 99 -4.77 1.83 -1.78
CA SER A 99 -5.73 1.84 -0.67
C SER A 99 -6.53 0.53 -0.53
N ASP A 100 -6.75 -0.21 -1.64
CA ASP A 100 -7.43 -1.51 -1.60
C ASP A 100 -6.57 -2.62 -0.96
N ASN A 101 -5.24 -2.47 -1.00
CA ASN A 101 -4.30 -3.42 -0.42
C ASN A 101 -3.96 -3.10 1.05
N ILE A 102 -4.66 -2.15 1.66
CA ILE A 102 -4.50 -1.77 3.07
C ILE A 102 -5.80 -2.07 3.81
N LEU A 103 -5.74 -2.95 4.80
CA LEU A 103 -6.86 -3.29 5.64
C LEU A 103 -6.68 -2.67 7.03
N LEU A 104 -7.69 -1.94 7.50
CA LEU A 104 -7.76 -1.42 8.86
C LEU A 104 -8.54 -2.40 9.73
N THR A 105 -7.86 -2.98 10.70
CA THR A 105 -8.40 -3.99 11.63
C THR A 105 -8.44 -3.47 13.05
N SER A 106 -8.97 -4.25 13.98
CA SER A 106 -8.86 -4.00 15.42
C SER A 106 -8.00 -5.08 16.05
N ARG A 107 -6.99 -4.70 16.82
CA ARG A 107 -6.10 -5.64 17.53
C ARG A 107 -5.75 -5.12 18.93
N GLY A 108 -5.99 -5.94 19.94
CA GLY A 108 -5.66 -5.57 21.32
C GLY A 108 -6.32 -4.29 21.82
N GLY A 109 -7.55 -3.98 21.36
CA GLY A 109 -8.26 -2.75 21.70
C GLY A 109 -7.84 -1.51 20.90
N ARG A 110 -6.77 -1.61 20.09
CA ARG A 110 -6.36 -0.56 19.14
C ARG A 110 -7.20 -0.66 17.88
N LYS A 111 -7.85 0.42 17.49
CA LYS A 111 -8.49 0.59 16.18
C LYS A 111 -7.44 1.00 15.14
N ASP A 112 -7.80 0.86 13.87
CA ASP A 112 -6.92 1.19 12.73
C ASP A 112 -5.56 0.48 12.79
N PHE A 113 -5.55 -0.78 13.27
CA PHE A 113 -4.37 -1.61 13.14
C PHE A 113 -4.21 -2.02 11.68
N VAL A 114 -3.15 -1.51 11.06
CA VAL A 114 -2.89 -1.71 9.62
C VAL A 114 -2.45 -3.14 9.32
N LYS A 115 -3.00 -3.71 8.26
CA LYS A 115 -2.50 -4.91 7.59
C LYS A 115 -2.31 -4.62 6.11
N ILE A 116 -1.07 -4.71 5.62
CA ILE A 116 -0.73 -4.60 4.20
C ILE A 116 -0.93 -5.97 3.56
N LEU A 117 -1.78 -6.00 2.53
CA LEU A 117 -2.12 -7.19 1.77
C LEU A 117 -1.26 -7.28 0.49
N ASP A 118 -1.24 -8.46 -0.14
CA ASP A 118 -0.67 -8.70 -1.48
C ASP A 118 0.81 -8.28 -1.63
N PHE A 119 1.59 -8.36 -0.55
CA PHE A 119 3.00 -8.01 -0.53
C PHE A 119 3.80 -8.87 -1.51
N GLY A 120 4.55 -8.25 -2.41
CA GLY A 120 5.40 -8.93 -3.38
C GLY A 120 4.67 -9.69 -4.50
N LEU A 121 3.33 -9.87 -4.42
CA LEU A 121 2.58 -10.59 -5.45
C LEU A 121 2.47 -9.80 -6.76
N ALA A 122 2.58 -8.49 -6.71
CA ALA A 122 2.61 -7.64 -7.90
C ALA A 122 3.86 -7.88 -8.77
N ALA A 123 4.97 -8.32 -8.17
CA ALA A 123 6.14 -8.76 -8.94
C ALA A 123 5.80 -9.90 -9.91
N LEU A 124 4.78 -10.69 -9.58
CA LEU A 124 4.31 -11.82 -10.38
C LEU A 124 3.59 -11.39 -11.65
N ALA A 125 2.84 -10.29 -11.58
CA ALA A 125 2.10 -9.75 -12.71
C ALA A 125 2.95 -8.78 -13.56
N HIS A 126 4.12 -8.37 -13.07
CA HIS A 126 4.86 -7.21 -13.59
C HIS A 126 6.34 -7.49 -13.86
N ASP A 127 6.73 -8.76 -14.03
CA ASP A 127 8.12 -9.08 -14.43
C ASP A 127 8.39 -8.52 -15.84
N PRO A 128 9.36 -7.60 -16.00
CA PRO A 128 9.74 -7.08 -17.30
C PRO A 128 10.19 -8.15 -18.30
N ARG A 129 10.57 -9.34 -17.82
CA ARG A 129 10.97 -10.49 -18.66
C ARG A 129 9.77 -11.19 -19.28
N LEU A 130 8.56 -10.99 -18.75
CA LEU A 130 7.30 -11.60 -19.16
C LEU A 130 6.41 -10.63 -19.92
N ALA A 131 6.70 -9.35 -19.82
CA ALA A 131 5.96 -8.29 -20.48
C ALA A 131 6.70 -7.82 -21.73
N PRO A 132 5.98 -7.36 -22.76
CA PRO A 132 6.59 -6.59 -23.84
C PRO A 132 7.38 -5.42 -23.25
N LYS A 133 8.57 -5.11 -23.83
CA LYS A 133 9.36 -3.95 -23.41
C LYS A 133 8.48 -2.70 -23.39
N GLY A 134 8.46 -1.99 -22.25
CA GLY A 134 7.67 -0.77 -22.05
C GLY A 134 6.22 -1.01 -21.61
N ALA A 135 5.81 -2.25 -21.34
CA ALA A 135 4.50 -2.50 -20.77
C ALA A 135 4.42 -1.93 -19.34
N VAL A 136 3.40 -1.14 -19.08
CA VAL A 136 3.14 -0.52 -17.78
C VAL A 136 1.97 -1.24 -17.12
N PHE A 137 2.25 -1.94 -16.02
CA PHE A 137 1.27 -2.69 -15.25
C PHE A 137 1.02 -2.05 -13.88
N GLY A 138 -0.12 -2.33 -13.28
CA GLY A 138 -0.53 -1.85 -11.96
C GLY A 138 -1.61 -0.78 -12.03
N THR A 139 -1.89 -0.17 -10.90
CA THR A 139 -2.94 0.83 -10.69
C THR A 139 -2.35 2.23 -10.94
N PRO A 140 -2.65 2.88 -12.08
CA PRO A 140 -1.96 4.11 -12.51
C PRO A 140 -2.01 5.24 -11.49
N GLU A 141 -3.06 5.27 -10.66
CA GLU A 141 -3.30 6.28 -9.63
C GLU A 141 -2.19 6.34 -8.57
N TYR A 142 -1.54 5.20 -8.29
CA TYR A 142 -0.52 5.05 -7.26
C TYR A 142 0.88 4.81 -7.81
N MET A 143 1.01 4.71 -9.15
CA MET A 143 2.30 4.45 -9.78
C MET A 143 3.29 5.57 -9.58
N SER A 144 4.53 5.21 -9.28
CA SER A 144 5.64 6.15 -9.30
C SER A 144 6.02 6.58 -10.73
N PRO A 145 6.67 7.75 -10.89
CA PRO A 145 7.16 8.20 -12.19
C PRO A 145 8.02 7.18 -12.94
N GLU A 146 8.89 6.47 -12.22
CA GLU A 146 9.72 5.40 -12.79
C GLU A 146 8.89 4.22 -13.26
N GLN A 147 7.87 3.79 -12.51
CA GLN A 147 6.94 2.74 -12.96
C GLN A 147 6.12 3.19 -14.18
N ALA A 148 5.65 4.45 -14.19
CA ALA A 148 4.93 5.02 -15.32
C ALA A 148 5.78 5.12 -16.60
N ARG A 149 7.12 5.11 -16.49
CA ARG A 149 8.06 4.99 -17.62
C ARG A 149 8.39 3.55 -18.00
N GLY A 150 7.84 2.54 -17.30
CA GLY A 150 8.20 1.13 -17.52
C GLY A 150 9.58 0.76 -16.97
N GLU A 151 10.12 1.57 -16.07
CA GLU A 151 11.38 1.30 -15.37
C GLU A 151 11.16 0.34 -14.19
N GLN A 152 12.23 -0.24 -13.68
CA GLN A 152 12.13 -1.16 -12.55
C GLN A 152 11.71 -0.43 -11.26
N ALA A 153 10.63 -0.89 -10.65
CA ALA A 153 10.21 -0.42 -9.33
C ALA A 153 11.20 -0.84 -8.24
N GLY A 154 11.48 0.09 -7.33
CA GLY A 154 12.33 -0.13 -6.16
C GLY A 154 11.69 0.41 -4.86
N PRO A 155 12.42 0.41 -3.74
CA PRO A 155 11.96 0.97 -2.48
C PRO A 155 11.40 2.39 -2.60
N GLN A 156 12.00 3.20 -3.48
CA GLN A 156 11.56 4.57 -3.75
C GLN A 156 10.18 4.65 -4.41
N SER A 157 9.78 3.62 -5.15
CA SER A 157 8.43 3.53 -5.75
C SER A 157 7.37 3.29 -4.68
N ASP A 158 7.64 2.45 -3.68
CA ASP A 158 6.74 2.25 -2.54
C ASP A 158 6.60 3.53 -1.69
N LEU A 159 7.69 4.28 -1.51
CA LEU A 159 7.65 5.57 -0.81
C LEU A 159 6.80 6.61 -1.57
N TYR A 160 6.86 6.61 -2.90
CA TYR A 160 5.98 7.46 -3.71
C TYR A 160 4.50 7.06 -3.54
N ALA A 161 4.19 5.77 -3.59
CA ALA A 161 2.83 5.27 -3.35
C ALA A 161 2.31 5.64 -1.94
N LEU A 162 3.17 5.58 -0.90
CA LEU A 162 2.84 6.13 0.43
C LEU A 162 2.49 7.62 0.35
N GLY A 163 3.21 8.38 -0.47
CA GLY A 163 2.92 9.80 -0.70
C GLY A 163 1.54 10.04 -1.32
N ILE A 164 1.16 9.23 -2.32
CA ILE A 164 -0.19 9.27 -2.93
C ILE A 164 -1.26 8.96 -1.87
N LEU A 165 -1.09 7.89 -1.10
CA LEU A 165 -2.01 7.50 -0.03
C LEU A 165 -2.13 8.58 1.04
N PHE A 166 -1.01 9.18 1.46
CA PHE A 166 -1.05 10.24 2.46
C PHE A 166 -1.71 11.51 1.93
N PHE A 167 -1.46 11.87 0.66
CA PHE A 167 -2.20 12.96 0.01
C PHE A 167 -3.70 12.69 0.04
N GLU A 168 -4.13 11.48 -0.34
CA GLU A 168 -5.53 11.08 -0.38
C GLU A 168 -6.17 11.13 1.02
N MET A 169 -5.47 10.64 2.05
CA MET A 169 -5.93 10.75 3.45
C MET A 169 -6.14 12.19 3.89
N LEU A 170 -5.25 13.11 3.50
CA LEU A 170 -5.32 14.51 3.88
C LEU A 170 -6.36 15.29 3.06
N ALA A 171 -6.39 15.09 1.75
CA ALA A 171 -7.19 15.89 0.82
C ALA A 171 -8.57 15.29 0.50
N GLY A 172 -8.80 14.00 0.82
CA GLY A 172 -10.01 13.26 0.47
C GLY A 172 -10.12 12.94 -1.02
N GLN A 173 -9.05 13.11 -1.77
CA GLN A 173 -8.97 12.82 -3.20
C GLN A 173 -7.53 12.57 -3.64
N LEU A 174 -7.37 11.86 -4.75
CA LEU A 174 -6.06 11.62 -5.36
C LEU A 174 -5.43 12.91 -5.91
N PRO A 175 -4.08 13.05 -5.88
CA PRO A 175 -3.39 14.24 -6.41
C PRO A 175 -3.49 14.37 -7.93
N PHE A 176 -3.57 13.23 -8.63
CA PHE A 176 -3.70 13.18 -10.09
C PHE A 176 -4.90 12.32 -10.46
N ARG A 177 -5.73 12.80 -11.39
CA ARG A 177 -6.99 12.16 -11.79
C ARG A 177 -7.22 12.36 -13.29
N SER A 178 -7.48 11.27 -13.99
CA SER A 178 -7.91 11.25 -15.38
C SER A 178 -8.71 9.98 -15.65
N ASN A 179 -9.69 10.05 -16.55
CA ASN A 179 -10.38 8.87 -17.05
C ASN A 179 -9.57 8.17 -18.16
N ASP A 180 -8.59 8.86 -18.73
CA ASP A 180 -7.67 8.30 -19.71
C ASP A 180 -6.39 7.83 -19.00
N ARG A 181 -6.06 6.55 -19.20
CA ARG A 181 -4.91 5.90 -18.57
C ARG A 181 -3.59 6.57 -18.95
N GLU A 182 -3.39 6.88 -20.23
CA GLU A 182 -2.11 7.45 -20.69
C GLU A 182 -1.92 8.88 -20.17
N THR A 183 -2.98 9.67 -20.14
CA THR A 183 -2.98 11.00 -19.51
C THR A 183 -2.60 10.91 -18.02
N LEU A 184 -3.14 9.92 -17.29
CA LEU A 184 -2.82 9.73 -15.88
C LEU A 184 -1.36 9.31 -15.69
N LEU A 185 -0.85 8.41 -16.52
CA LEU A 185 0.56 8.02 -16.50
C LEU A 185 1.49 9.21 -16.80
N GLU A 186 1.10 10.09 -17.76
CA GLU A 186 1.85 11.30 -18.03
C GLU A 186 1.84 12.27 -16.85
N MET A 187 0.69 12.41 -16.16
CA MET A 187 0.63 13.20 -14.92
C MET A 187 1.57 12.64 -13.83
N GLN A 188 1.64 11.32 -13.68
CA GLN A 188 2.58 10.70 -12.75
C GLN A 188 4.05 11.02 -13.12
N ARG A 189 4.36 11.03 -14.41
CA ARG A 189 5.73 11.32 -14.90
C ARG A 189 6.15 12.77 -14.70
N THR A 190 5.23 13.73 -14.96
CA THR A 190 5.63 15.13 -15.20
C THR A 190 4.84 16.17 -14.43
N ALA A 191 3.57 15.91 -14.07
CA ALA A 191 2.72 16.97 -13.49
C ALA A 191 3.23 17.37 -12.09
N GLN A 192 3.22 18.69 -11.85
CA GLN A 192 3.53 19.21 -10.52
C GLN A 192 2.51 18.71 -9.50
N THR A 193 2.99 18.22 -8.37
CA THR A 193 2.13 17.76 -7.29
C THR A 193 1.37 18.92 -6.69
N PRO A 194 0.01 18.88 -6.64
CA PRO A 194 -0.76 19.91 -5.97
C PRO A 194 -0.48 19.90 -4.47
N ARG A 195 -0.66 21.03 -3.82
CA ARG A 195 -0.54 21.11 -2.36
C ARG A 195 -1.83 20.61 -1.70
N PRO A 196 -1.77 19.73 -0.69
CA PRO A 196 -2.94 19.34 0.10
C PRO A 196 -3.70 20.52 0.69
N SER A 197 -3.00 21.60 1.07
CA SER A 197 -3.60 22.83 1.62
C SER A 197 -4.52 23.57 0.64
N LEU A 198 -4.46 23.31 -0.66
CA LEU A 198 -5.40 23.86 -1.63
C LEU A 198 -6.82 23.27 -1.46
N THR A 199 -6.89 22.02 -1.01
CA THR A 199 -8.17 21.32 -0.77
C THR A 199 -8.56 21.36 0.70
N ARG A 200 -7.59 21.19 1.60
CA ARG A 200 -7.76 21.19 3.05
C ARG A 200 -7.09 22.38 3.70
N LYS A 201 -7.86 23.40 4.08
CA LYS A 201 -7.32 24.65 4.66
C LYS A 201 -6.60 24.48 6.00
N ASP A 202 -6.99 23.50 6.80
CA ASP A 202 -6.38 23.15 8.09
C ASP A 202 -5.24 22.12 7.96
N CYS A 203 -4.70 21.92 6.75
CA CYS A 203 -3.58 21.02 6.52
C CYS A 203 -2.34 21.43 7.31
N HIS A 204 -1.80 20.50 8.11
CA HIS A 204 -0.61 20.79 8.90
C HIS A 204 0.62 21.00 8.00
N PRO A 205 1.40 22.10 8.16
CA PRO A 205 2.51 22.42 7.23
C PRO A 205 3.57 21.31 7.11
N VAL A 206 3.85 20.60 8.22
CA VAL A 206 4.81 19.48 8.20
C VAL A 206 4.24 18.29 7.45
N ALA A 207 2.94 17.98 7.60
CA ALA A 207 2.29 16.90 6.85
C ALA A 207 2.32 17.19 5.34
N GLU A 208 2.00 18.44 4.93
CA GLU A 208 2.11 18.86 3.54
C GLU A 208 3.54 18.71 3.02
N ARG A 209 4.55 19.16 3.77
CA ARG A 209 5.96 19.00 3.39
C ARG A 209 6.35 17.54 3.18
N ILE A 210 5.90 16.64 4.06
CA ILE A 210 6.15 15.20 3.95
C ILE A 210 5.55 14.65 2.65
N VAL A 211 4.28 14.96 2.36
CA VAL A 211 3.61 14.56 1.12
C VAL A 211 4.37 15.04 -0.10
N LEU A 212 4.69 16.33 -0.17
CA LEU A 212 5.36 16.92 -1.33
C LEU A 212 6.74 16.29 -1.56
N LYS A 213 7.48 15.97 -0.48
CA LYS A 213 8.78 15.31 -0.58
C LYS A 213 8.64 13.85 -1.04
N LEU A 214 7.64 13.12 -0.60
CA LEU A 214 7.34 11.76 -1.07
C LEU A 214 6.97 11.74 -2.56
N LEU A 215 6.25 12.76 -3.04
CA LEU A 215 5.76 12.88 -4.41
C LEU A 215 6.73 13.59 -5.37
N GLU A 216 7.99 13.80 -4.96
CA GLU A 216 9.05 14.25 -5.85
C GLU A 216 9.21 13.29 -7.04
N LYS A 217 9.30 13.86 -8.26
CA LYS A 217 9.40 13.05 -9.48
C LYS A 217 10.75 12.34 -9.60
N ASP A 218 11.82 12.99 -9.17
CA ASP A 218 13.14 12.37 -9.05
C ASP A 218 13.19 11.54 -7.74
N PRO A 219 13.36 10.19 -7.81
CA PRO A 219 13.41 9.36 -6.62
C PRO A 219 14.53 9.73 -5.64
N ARG A 220 15.62 10.35 -6.12
CA ARG A 220 16.75 10.81 -5.28
C ARG A 220 16.40 12.00 -4.40
N LYS A 221 15.33 12.74 -4.72
CA LYS A 221 14.85 13.89 -3.93
C LYS A 221 13.82 13.46 -2.87
N ARG A 222 13.33 12.24 -2.91
CA ARG A 222 12.45 11.66 -1.89
C ARG A 222 13.21 11.40 -0.58
N TYR A 223 12.59 10.76 0.37
CA TYR A 223 13.30 10.24 1.55
C TYR A 223 14.29 9.16 1.11
N ARG A 224 15.46 9.13 1.76
CA ARG A 224 16.52 8.15 1.47
C ARG A 224 15.99 6.71 1.57
N ASP A 225 15.20 6.42 2.63
CA ASP A 225 14.63 5.13 2.96
C ASP A 225 13.39 5.30 3.87
N GLY A 226 12.70 4.19 4.16
CA GLY A 226 11.55 4.18 5.06
C GLY A 226 11.89 4.57 6.49
N HIS A 227 13.08 4.28 6.99
CA HIS A 227 13.51 4.66 8.35
C HIS A 227 13.59 6.17 8.50
N HIS A 228 14.17 6.86 7.51
CA HIS A 228 14.24 8.33 7.51
C HIS A 228 12.85 8.97 7.46
N LEU A 229 11.91 8.41 6.68
CA LEU A 229 10.52 8.86 6.69
C LEU A 229 9.86 8.62 8.06
N LEU A 230 10.08 7.45 8.65
CA LEU A 230 9.50 7.06 9.94
C LEU A 230 9.92 8.00 11.08
N GLU A 231 11.15 8.47 11.08
CA GLU A 231 11.63 9.48 12.05
C GLU A 231 10.84 10.80 11.94
N GLU A 232 10.62 11.29 10.71
CA GLU A 232 9.81 12.51 10.50
C GLU A 232 8.33 12.31 10.85
N LEU A 233 7.74 11.16 10.56
CA LEU A 233 6.36 10.84 10.94
C LEU A 233 6.19 10.80 12.45
N LYS A 234 7.08 10.15 13.17
CA LYS A 234 7.09 10.13 14.64
C LYS A 234 7.26 11.54 15.25
N ALA A 235 8.08 12.38 14.62
CA ALA A 235 8.23 13.76 15.08
C ALA A 235 6.93 14.57 14.84
N LEU A 236 6.29 14.38 13.69
CA LEU A 236 5.00 15.00 13.39
C LEU A 236 3.93 14.52 14.39
N GLN A 237 3.80 13.21 14.61
CA GLN A 237 2.82 12.64 15.52
C GLN A 237 2.92 13.25 16.93
N ARG A 238 4.15 13.43 17.44
CA ARG A 238 4.38 14.07 18.76
C ARG A 238 4.00 15.56 18.79
N SER A 239 4.01 16.25 17.66
CA SER A 239 3.64 17.67 17.57
C SER A 239 2.14 17.91 17.40
N LEU A 240 1.38 16.87 17.03
CA LEU A 240 -0.06 16.98 16.87
C LEU A 240 -0.78 16.92 18.22
N PRO A 241 -1.89 17.66 18.40
CA PRO A 241 -2.67 17.60 19.64
C PRO A 241 -3.19 16.17 19.86
N SER A 242 -3.17 15.71 21.11
CA SER A 242 -3.78 14.43 21.47
C SER A 242 -5.30 14.51 21.28
N THR A 243 -5.81 13.90 20.25
CA THR A 243 -7.26 13.84 19.99
C THR A 243 -7.81 12.46 20.32
N SER A 244 -9.02 12.45 20.88
CA SER A 244 -9.73 11.26 21.36
C SER A 244 -10.39 10.44 20.26
N TRP A 245 -9.89 10.46 19.00
CA TRP A 245 -10.47 9.65 17.91
C TRP A 245 -10.46 8.13 18.24
N GLU A 246 -9.58 7.70 19.15
CA GLU A 246 -9.56 6.34 19.70
C GLU A 246 -10.79 5.99 20.55
N LYS A 247 -11.50 7.00 21.08
CA LYS A 247 -12.60 6.83 22.06
C LYS A 247 -14.01 6.86 21.44
N GLU A 248 -14.19 7.32 20.20
CA GLU A 248 -15.52 7.54 19.59
C GLU A 248 -16.12 6.33 18.88
N GLY A 249 -15.68 5.13 19.14
CA GLY A 249 -16.18 3.91 18.53
C GLY A 249 -16.61 2.87 19.55
N GLY A 250 -17.44 3.23 20.50
CA GLY A 250 -18.16 2.28 21.34
C GLY A 250 -19.29 1.60 20.53
N GLU A 251 -19.31 0.25 20.59
CA GLU A 251 -20.41 -0.64 20.30
C GLU A 251 -21.05 -0.67 18.90
N ALA A 252 -20.52 -1.54 18.06
CA ALA A 252 -21.33 -2.46 17.30
C ALA A 252 -20.69 -3.85 17.38
N ALA A 253 -21.08 -4.64 18.35
CA ALA A 253 -20.74 -6.05 18.43
C ALA A 253 -21.36 -6.76 17.22
N VAL A 254 -20.52 -7.08 16.25
CA VAL A 254 -20.91 -7.98 15.17
C VAL A 254 -20.98 -9.40 15.74
N ALA A 255 -22.18 -9.98 15.74
CA ALA A 255 -22.40 -11.37 16.13
C ALA A 255 -21.51 -12.31 15.29
N PRO A 256 -20.96 -13.39 15.86
CA PRO A 256 -20.17 -14.35 15.12
C PRO A 256 -21.03 -15.02 14.01
N PRO A 257 -20.42 -15.34 12.86
CA PRO A 257 -21.14 -16.04 11.78
C PRO A 257 -21.63 -17.42 12.27
N PRO A 258 -22.76 -17.91 11.77
CA PRO A 258 -23.28 -19.24 12.10
C PRO A 258 -22.28 -20.32 11.66
N PRO A 259 -22.22 -21.46 12.37
CA PRO A 259 -21.38 -22.58 11.98
C PRO A 259 -21.79 -23.13 10.60
N PRO A 260 -20.86 -23.71 9.85
CA PRO A 260 -21.18 -24.31 8.55
C PRO A 260 -22.16 -25.46 8.72
N PRO A 261 -23.04 -25.72 7.74
CA PRO A 261 -23.96 -26.82 7.77
C PRO A 261 -23.22 -28.15 7.80
N ALA A 262 -23.77 -29.10 8.58
CA ALA A 262 -23.22 -30.45 8.79
C ALA A 262 -23.29 -31.30 7.51
#